data_b3fb41f1191ca2982ecd4bf8aa0c6523
#
_entry.id   b3fb41f1191ca2982ecd4bf8aa0c6523
#
_cell.length_a   1.000
_cell.length_b   1.000
_cell.length_c   1.000
_cell.angle_alpha   90.00
_cell.angle_beta   90.00
_cell.angle_gamma   90.00
#
_symmetry.space_group_name_H-M   'P 1'
#
loop_
_entity.id
_entity.type
_entity.pdbx_description
1 polymer ?
#
loop_
_entity_poly.entity_id
_entity_poly.type
_entity_poly.pdbx_seq_one_letter_code
_entity_poly.pdbx_strand_id
1 'polypeptide(L)'
;GYSVSTDEPLIGVAAREWHDERRDLNQLAEALRLVLERRPNARLRFLPFHPPKDEAAARYIMHRLGESYAHRISMCPGSDDPKRMFDEVGRCSLLIGMRLHSLIYAASLRIPMVGISYDPKIDYFLRRLQMPVAGSTLHIEPEHLAAQALQLLDERDQWIAAKSPLIEELQKKSQIPAQHICQYLRNRG
;
A
#
# COMPACT_ATOMS: atom_id res chain seq x y z
N GLY A 1 -7.79 -12.70 -15.34
CA GLY A 1 -6.57 -11.91 -15.19
C GLY A 1 -6.88 -10.45 -15.44
N TYR A 2 -6.75 -9.62 -14.40
CA TYR A 2 -6.88 -8.17 -14.59
C TYR A 2 -5.62 -7.68 -15.30
N SER A 3 -5.80 -7.14 -16.50
CA SER A 3 -4.76 -6.40 -17.20
C SER A 3 -4.55 -5.08 -16.47
N VAL A 4 -3.46 -4.96 -15.73
CA VAL A 4 -3.07 -3.68 -15.13
C VAL A 4 -2.52 -2.82 -16.26
N SER A 5 -3.25 -1.75 -16.60
CA SER A 5 -2.78 -0.79 -17.58
C SER A 5 -1.51 -0.10 -17.08
N THR A 6 -0.42 -0.22 -17.84
CA THR A 6 0.84 0.48 -17.54
C THR A 6 0.75 1.98 -17.86
N ASP A 7 -0.23 2.38 -18.67
CA ASP A 7 -0.39 3.74 -19.15
C ASP A 7 -1.02 4.67 -18.10
N GLU A 8 -1.87 4.14 -17.22
CA GLU A 8 -2.47 4.87 -16.10
C GLU A 8 -2.30 4.05 -14.81
N PRO A 9 -1.14 4.09 -14.16
CA PRO A 9 -0.93 3.29 -12.96
C PRO A 9 -1.85 3.73 -11.83
N LEU A 10 -2.50 2.75 -11.19
CA LEU A 10 -3.32 2.96 -10.01
C LEU A 10 -2.50 2.61 -8.76
N ILE A 11 -2.28 3.59 -7.92
CA ILE A 11 -1.54 3.45 -6.67
C ILE A 11 -2.53 3.32 -5.52
N GLY A 12 -2.55 2.15 -4.90
CA GLY A 12 -3.33 1.93 -3.68
C GLY A 12 -2.61 2.51 -2.47
N VAL A 13 -3.34 3.18 -1.60
CA VAL A 13 -2.82 3.78 -0.37
C VAL A 13 -3.62 3.29 0.82
N ALA A 14 -3.00 2.48 1.67
CA ALA A 14 -3.60 1.98 2.91
C ALA A 14 -3.02 2.77 4.09
N ALA A 15 -3.55 3.96 4.31
CA ALA A 15 -3.11 4.87 5.35
C ALA A 15 -3.83 4.58 6.68
N ARG A 16 -3.15 4.90 7.79
CA ARG A 16 -3.74 4.93 9.13
C ARG A 16 -3.21 6.11 9.91
N GLU A 17 -4.03 6.63 10.80
CA GLU A 17 -3.62 7.60 11.79
C GLU A 17 -2.98 6.86 12.97
N TRP A 18 -1.74 7.23 13.32
CA TRP A 18 -1.02 6.64 14.44
C TRP A 18 -0.80 7.64 15.57
N HIS A 19 -0.51 8.89 15.23
CA HIS A 19 -0.28 9.98 16.18
C HIS A 19 -1.30 11.10 15.98
N ASP A 20 -1.74 11.71 17.08
CA ASP A 20 -2.70 12.82 17.06
C ASP A 20 -2.17 14.05 16.30
N GLU A 21 -0.86 14.23 16.26
CA GLU A 21 -0.23 15.36 15.55
C GLU A 21 -0.25 15.21 14.02
N ARG A 22 -0.59 14.02 13.49
CA ARG A 22 -0.71 13.73 12.05
C ARG A 22 0.53 14.07 11.21
N ARG A 23 1.71 14.13 11.84
CA ARG A 23 2.97 14.40 11.13
C ARG A 23 3.23 13.37 10.04
N ASP A 24 3.02 12.11 10.33
CA ASP A 24 3.17 11.00 9.40
C ASP A 24 2.21 11.13 8.21
N LEU A 25 0.95 11.50 8.43
CA LEU A 25 -0.02 11.73 7.36
C LEU A 25 0.34 12.95 6.51
N ASN A 26 0.88 14.00 7.12
CA ASN A 26 1.36 15.19 6.38
C ASN A 26 2.55 14.84 5.48
N GLN A 27 3.48 14.05 5.97
CA GLN A 27 4.66 13.60 5.20
C GLN A 27 4.24 12.63 4.08
N LEU A 28 3.30 11.73 4.35
CA LEU A 28 2.76 10.84 3.33
C LEU A 28 2.03 11.64 2.25
N ALA A 29 1.22 12.62 2.62
CA ALA A 29 0.53 13.48 1.66
C ALA A 29 1.53 14.21 0.75
N GLU A 30 2.63 14.72 1.30
CA GLU A 30 3.68 15.36 0.50
C GLU A 30 4.36 14.37 -0.45
N ALA A 31 4.65 13.15 -0.01
CA ALA A 31 5.18 12.10 -0.88
C ALA A 31 4.23 11.78 -2.04
N LEU A 32 2.94 11.66 -1.76
CA LEU A 32 1.92 11.39 -2.78
C LEU A 32 1.77 12.55 -3.76
N ARG A 33 1.87 13.79 -3.28
CA ARG A 33 1.89 14.97 -4.14
C ARG A 33 3.06 14.92 -5.13
N LEU A 34 4.25 14.58 -4.64
CA LEU A 34 5.44 14.44 -5.50
C LEU A 34 5.27 13.34 -6.55
N VAL A 35 4.66 12.21 -6.18
CA VAL A 35 4.37 11.13 -7.13
C VAL A 35 3.40 11.60 -8.22
N LEU A 36 2.31 12.26 -7.84
CA LEU A 36 1.31 12.79 -8.78
C LEU A 36 1.89 13.84 -9.70
N GLU A 37 2.79 14.68 -9.19
CA GLU A 37 3.47 15.73 -9.97
C GLU A 37 4.45 15.13 -10.98
N ARG A 38 5.21 14.12 -10.58
CA ARG A 38 6.23 13.47 -11.43
C ARG A 38 5.68 12.42 -12.37
N ARG A 39 4.49 11.91 -12.10
CA ARG A 39 3.80 10.93 -12.95
C ARG A 39 2.37 11.42 -13.24
N PRO A 40 2.19 12.27 -14.30
CA PRO A 40 0.90 12.93 -14.56
C PRO A 40 -0.28 12.00 -14.83
N ASN A 41 -0.03 10.77 -15.29
CA ASN A 41 -1.05 9.77 -15.56
C ASN A 41 -1.35 8.85 -14.38
N ALA A 42 -0.61 8.96 -13.27
CA ALA A 42 -0.87 8.16 -12.08
C ALA A 42 -2.15 8.61 -11.37
N ARG A 43 -2.86 7.64 -10.80
CA ARG A 43 -4.06 7.85 -9.99
C ARG A 43 -3.87 7.21 -8.62
N LEU A 44 -4.49 7.80 -7.61
CA LEU A 44 -4.50 7.27 -6.26
C LEU A 44 -5.86 6.67 -5.92
N ARG A 45 -5.84 5.53 -5.22
CA ARG A 45 -7.03 4.94 -4.63
C ARG A 45 -6.77 4.63 -3.17
N PHE A 46 -7.45 5.33 -2.29
CA PHE A 46 -7.38 5.07 -0.86
C PHE A 46 -8.17 3.83 -0.49
N LEU A 47 -7.55 2.97 0.34
CA LEU A 47 -8.05 1.67 0.75
C LEU A 47 -8.19 1.64 2.28
N PRO A 48 -9.34 2.05 2.83
CA PRO A 48 -9.54 2.05 4.29
C PRO A 48 -9.82 0.64 4.80
N PHE A 49 -8.79 0.00 5.36
CA PHE A 49 -8.85 -1.37 5.89
C PHE A 49 -9.63 -1.47 7.21
N HIS A 50 -9.60 -0.43 8.02
CA HIS A 50 -10.29 -0.37 9.31
C HIS A 50 -11.16 0.89 9.40
N PRO A 51 -12.40 0.85 8.87
CA PRO A 51 -13.32 1.97 9.01
C PRO A 51 -13.82 2.10 10.46
N PRO A 52 -14.16 3.28 10.94
CA PRO A 52 -14.12 4.56 10.22
C PRO A 52 -12.77 5.31 10.30
N LYS A 53 -11.81 4.83 11.09
CA LYS A 53 -10.54 5.53 11.35
C LYS A 53 -9.71 5.71 10.08
N ASP A 54 -9.58 4.67 9.27
CA ASP A 54 -8.78 4.74 8.04
C ASP A 54 -9.44 5.62 6.98
N GLU A 55 -10.77 5.70 6.97
CA GLU A 55 -11.48 6.65 6.11
C GLU A 55 -11.17 8.10 6.51
N ALA A 56 -11.11 8.38 7.80
CA ALA A 56 -10.75 9.71 8.30
C ALA A 56 -9.31 10.08 7.92
N ALA A 57 -8.37 9.15 8.05
CA ALA A 57 -6.99 9.33 7.62
C ALA A 57 -6.90 9.61 6.11
N ALA A 58 -7.63 8.85 5.30
CA ALA A 58 -7.68 9.04 3.86
C ALA A 58 -8.22 10.43 3.49
N ARG A 59 -9.35 10.83 4.07
CA ARG A 59 -9.94 12.16 3.82
C ARG A 59 -9.01 13.29 4.21
N TYR A 60 -8.29 13.14 5.31
CA TYR A 60 -7.30 14.12 5.74
C TYR A 60 -6.20 14.30 4.68
N ILE A 61 -5.66 13.21 4.16
CA ILE A 61 -4.64 13.26 3.10
C ILE A 61 -5.22 13.84 1.80
N MET A 62 -6.41 13.42 1.41
CA MET A 62 -7.08 13.93 0.21
C MET A 62 -7.28 15.45 0.30
N HIS A 63 -7.69 15.95 1.46
CA HIS A 63 -7.85 17.38 1.70
C HIS A 63 -6.52 18.13 1.56
N ARG A 64 -5.44 17.58 2.09
CA ARG A 64 -4.10 18.16 1.96
C ARG A 64 -3.56 18.18 0.55
N LEU A 65 -3.89 17.16 -0.25
CA LEU A 65 -3.54 17.14 -1.67
C LEU A 65 -4.26 18.22 -2.47
N GLY A 66 -5.49 18.55 -2.09
CA GLY A 66 -6.25 19.66 -2.62
C GLY A 66 -7.02 19.38 -3.91
N GLU A 67 -7.77 20.37 -4.34
CA GLU A 67 -8.70 20.30 -5.48
C GLU A 67 -8.00 20.01 -6.82
N SER A 68 -6.75 20.46 -6.98
CA SER A 68 -5.99 20.27 -8.22
C SER A 68 -5.80 18.81 -8.59
N TYR A 69 -5.82 17.91 -7.61
CA TYR A 69 -5.61 16.48 -7.80
C TYR A 69 -6.89 15.64 -7.62
N ALA A 70 -8.02 16.28 -7.26
CA ALA A 70 -9.25 15.57 -6.90
C ALA A 70 -9.74 14.61 -7.99
N HIS A 71 -9.60 14.97 -9.24
CA HIS A 71 -10.00 14.13 -10.38
C HIS A 71 -9.13 12.88 -10.59
N ARG A 72 -7.97 12.81 -9.91
CA ARG A 72 -7.03 11.68 -9.97
C ARG A 72 -7.06 10.83 -8.71
N ILE A 73 -7.95 11.12 -7.78
CA ILE A 73 -8.01 10.48 -6.47
C ILE A 73 -9.39 9.87 -6.25
N SER A 74 -9.42 8.66 -5.75
CA SER A 74 -10.64 7.99 -5.33
C SER A 74 -10.42 7.26 -4.00
N MET A 75 -11.51 6.88 -3.35
CA MET A 75 -11.48 6.05 -2.14
C MET A 75 -12.54 4.96 -2.29
N CYS A 76 -12.15 3.71 -2.04
CA CYS A 76 -13.13 2.64 -1.99
C CYS A 76 -13.92 2.74 -0.67
N PRO A 77 -15.18 2.25 -0.63
CA PRO A 77 -15.90 2.13 0.63
C PRO A 77 -15.09 1.28 1.61
N GLY A 78 -14.92 1.79 2.83
CA GLY A 78 -14.25 1.04 3.89
C GLY A 78 -14.97 -0.27 4.18
N SER A 79 -14.22 -1.32 4.41
CA SER A 79 -14.75 -2.64 4.67
C SER A 79 -13.85 -3.43 5.61
N ASP A 80 -14.44 -4.18 6.49
CA ASP A 80 -13.79 -5.20 7.30
C ASP A 80 -13.87 -6.59 6.66
N ASP A 81 -14.49 -6.71 5.47
CA ASP A 81 -14.48 -7.93 4.67
C ASP A 81 -13.14 -8.10 3.97
N PRO A 82 -12.33 -9.11 4.38
CA PRO A 82 -11.00 -9.35 3.80
C PRO A 82 -11.03 -9.58 2.29
N LYS A 83 -12.04 -10.28 1.79
CA LYS A 83 -12.15 -10.58 0.36
C LYS A 83 -12.30 -9.32 -0.47
N ARG A 84 -13.14 -8.40 -0.01
CA ARG A 84 -13.38 -7.13 -0.71
C ARG A 84 -12.11 -6.29 -0.77
N MET A 85 -11.39 -6.18 0.34
CA MET A 85 -10.15 -5.43 0.40
C MET A 85 -9.04 -6.10 -0.42
N PHE A 86 -8.99 -7.42 -0.44
CA PHE A 86 -8.08 -8.17 -1.30
C PHE A 86 -8.33 -7.86 -2.80
N ASP A 87 -9.58 -7.86 -3.22
CA ASP A 87 -9.96 -7.53 -4.60
C ASP A 87 -9.60 -6.07 -4.96
N GLU A 88 -9.77 -5.15 -4.03
CA GLU A 88 -9.36 -3.74 -4.23
C GLU A 88 -7.85 -3.60 -4.41
N VAL A 89 -7.04 -4.30 -3.60
CA VAL A 89 -5.58 -4.32 -3.77
C VAL A 89 -5.21 -4.88 -5.14
N GLY A 90 -5.93 -5.91 -5.60
CA GLY A 90 -5.70 -6.55 -6.90
C GLY A 90 -5.84 -5.65 -8.12
N ARG A 91 -6.50 -4.51 -7.98
CA ARG A 91 -6.63 -3.51 -9.04
C ARG A 91 -5.44 -2.56 -9.15
N CYS A 92 -4.56 -2.56 -8.14
CA CYS A 92 -3.48 -1.59 -8.05
C CYS A 92 -2.24 -2.04 -8.81
N SER A 93 -1.50 -1.07 -9.33
CA SER A 93 -0.18 -1.27 -9.93
C SER A 93 0.92 -1.25 -8.88
N LEU A 94 0.70 -0.55 -7.80
CA LEU A 94 1.59 -0.35 -6.66
C LEU A 94 0.75 -0.18 -5.40
N LEU A 95 1.24 -0.66 -4.27
CA LEU A 95 0.65 -0.39 -2.97
C LEU A 95 1.63 0.38 -2.09
N ILE A 96 1.15 1.44 -1.46
CA ILE A 96 1.82 2.13 -0.36
C ILE A 96 1.01 1.81 0.91
N GLY A 97 1.60 1.08 1.85
CA GLY A 97 0.85 0.52 2.97
C GLY A 97 1.42 0.83 4.34
N MET A 98 0.55 1.30 5.23
CA MET A 98 0.76 1.41 6.67
C MET A 98 0.01 0.31 7.44
N ARG A 99 -0.68 -0.58 6.75
CA ARG A 99 -1.41 -1.72 7.32
C ARG A 99 -0.76 -3.02 6.87
N LEU A 100 -0.42 -3.88 7.83
CA LEU A 100 0.23 -5.17 7.55
C LEU A 100 -0.59 -6.00 6.55
N HIS A 101 -1.91 -6.09 6.73
CA HIS A 101 -2.77 -6.87 5.85
C HIS A 101 -2.73 -6.38 4.40
N SER A 102 -2.63 -5.06 4.18
CA SER A 102 -2.49 -4.50 2.83
C SER A 102 -1.22 -4.97 2.15
N LEU A 103 -0.12 -5.04 2.90
CA LEU A 103 1.18 -5.50 2.40
C LEU A 103 1.16 -7.01 2.11
N ILE A 104 0.53 -7.80 2.95
CA ILE A 104 0.36 -9.25 2.75
C ILE A 104 -0.46 -9.51 1.48
N TYR A 105 -1.53 -8.75 1.26
CA TYR A 105 -2.36 -8.90 0.07
C TYR A 105 -1.60 -8.52 -1.20
N ALA A 106 -0.86 -7.41 -1.18
CA ALA A 106 -0.03 -7.01 -2.31
C ALA A 106 1.03 -8.06 -2.64
N ALA A 107 1.71 -8.62 -1.65
CA ALA A 107 2.68 -9.69 -1.85
C ALA A 107 2.02 -10.93 -2.47
N SER A 108 0.88 -11.36 -1.96
CA SER A 108 0.15 -12.53 -2.47
C SER A 108 -0.27 -12.36 -3.93
N LEU A 109 -0.57 -11.13 -4.34
CA LEU A 109 -0.99 -10.77 -5.70
C LEU A 109 0.17 -10.37 -6.60
N ARG A 110 1.40 -10.41 -6.11
CA ARG A 110 2.62 -9.98 -6.84
C ARG A 110 2.54 -8.52 -7.30
N ILE A 111 1.99 -7.67 -6.42
CA ILE A 111 1.93 -6.23 -6.64
C ILE A 111 3.09 -5.59 -5.89
N PRO A 112 3.94 -4.80 -6.58
CA PRO A 112 4.99 -4.04 -5.93
C PRO A 112 4.43 -3.17 -4.80
N MET A 113 5.19 -3.06 -3.71
CA MET A 113 4.70 -2.36 -2.53
C MET A 113 5.78 -1.57 -1.82
N VAL A 114 5.37 -0.52 -1.16
CA VAL A 114 6.18 0.30 -0.27
C VAL A 114 5.57 0.19 1.13
N GLY A 115 6.33 -0.30 2.08
CA GLY A 115 5.88 -0.48 3.46
C GLY A 115 6.34 0.67 4.35
N ILE A 116 5.41 1.24 5.10
CA ILE A 116 5.67 2.23 6.14
C ILE A 116 5.38 1.54 7.47
N SER A 117 6.41 1.42 8.32
CA SER A 117 6.29 0.64 9.54
C SER A 117 5.88 1.49 10.73
N TYR A 118 4.95 0.98 11.50
CA TYR A 118 4.60 1.46 12.83
C TYR A 118 4.65 0.32 13.86
N ASP A 119 4.87 -0.90 13.41
CA ASP A 119 4.77 -2.12 14.20
C ASP A 119 5.91 -3.07 13.82
N PRO A 120 6.58 -3.72 14.81
CA PRO A 120 7.60 -4.72 14.53
C PRO A 120 7.17 -5.85 13.58
N LYS A 121 5.89 -6.15 13.49
CA LYS A 121 5.35 -7.16 12.57
C LYS A 121 5.52 -6.73 11.11
N ILE A 122 5.39 -5.43 10.81
CA ILE A 122 5.63 -4.89 9.47
C ILE A 122 7.11 -4.97 9.13
N ASP A 123 8.00 -4.57 10.06
CA ASP A 123 9.45 -4.69 9.88
C ASP A 123 9.86 -6.13 9.58
N TYR A 124 9.34 -7.07 10.36
CA TYR A 124 9.62 -8.49 10.19
C TYR A 124 9.16 -9.00 8.82
N PHE A 125 7.95 -8.64 8.41
CA PHE A 125 7.39 -9.03 7.11
C PHE A 125 8.22 -8.51 5.94
N LEU A 126 8.58 -7.21 5.97
CA LEU A 126 9.38 -6.59 4.92
C LEU A 126 10.79 -7.19 4.85
N ARG A 127 11.39 -7.46 6.00
CA ARG A 127 12.71 -8.12 6.08
C ARG A 127 12.70 -9.50 5.47
N ARG A 128 11.64 -10.29 5.72
CA ARG A 128 11.47 -11.62 5.13
C ARG A 128 11.40 -11.58 3.61
N LEU A 129 10.90 -10.51 3.04
CA LEU A 129 10.86 -10.28 1.60
C LEU A 129 12.07 -9.52 1.08
N GLN A 130 13.07 -9.29 1.92
CA GLN A 130 14.27 -8.52 1.58
C GLN A 130 13.94 -7.16 0.98
N MET A 131 12.99 -6.48 1.61
CA MET A 131 12.53 -5.15 1.22
C MET A 131 12.94 -4.12 2.27
N PRO A 132 13.34 -2.92 1.84
CA PRO A 132 13.58 -1.83 2.78
C PRO A 132 12.27 -1.36 3.42
N VAL A 133 12.36 -0.87 4.64
CA VAL A 133 11.31 -0.06 5.25
C VAL A 133 11.44 1.35 4.67
N ALA A 134 10.42 1.82 3.97
CA ALA A 134 10.46 3.13 3.30
C ALA A 134 10.35 4.31 4.27
N GLY A 135 9.86 4.04 5.46
CA GLY A 135 9.73 5.02 6.51
C GLY A 135 9.05 4.39 7.72
N SER A 136 9.00 5.15 8.80
CA SER A 136 8.23 4.79 9.98
C SER A 136 7.27 5.92 10.30
N THR A 137 6.30 5.66 11.18
CA THR A 137 5.40 6.71 11.66
C THR A 137 6.12 7.81 12.44
N LEU A 138 7.36 7.55 12.85
CA LEU A 138 8.22 8.55 13.47
C LEU A 138 8.90 9.45 12.45
N HIS A 139 9.20 8.92 11.26
CA HIS A 139 9.91 9.66 10.24
C HIS A 139 9.66 9.09 8.85
N ILE A 140 8.99 9.86 8.01
CA ILE A 140 8.82 9.62 6.58
C ILE A 140 9.53 10.74 5.84
N GLU A 141 10.42 10.40 4.94
CA GLU A 141 11.05 11.37 4.03
C GLU A 141 10.27 11.40 2.71
N PRO A 142 9.50 12.45 2.41
CA PRO A 142 8.63 12.50 1.25
C PRO A 142 9.35 12.25 -0.08
N GLU A 143 10.52 12.86 -0.27
CA GLU A 143 11.31 12.69 -1.49
C GLU A 143 11.77 11.25 -1.69
N HIS A 144 12.24 10.62 -0.63
CA HIS A 144 12.72 9.24 -0.68
C HIS A 144 11.57 8.27 -0.95
N LEU A 145 10.45 8.45 -0.28
CA LEU A 145 9.25 7.63 -0.48
C LEU A 145 8.71 7.76 -1.91
N ALA A 146 8.64 8.98 -2.42
CA ALA A 146 8.19 9.25 -3.79
C ALA A 146 9.12 8.61 -4.81
N ALA A 147 10.43 8.75 -4.64
CA ALA A 147 11.42 8.15 -5.54
C ALA A 147 11.31 6.62 -5.55
N GLN A 148 11.14 5.99 -4.40
CA GLN A 148 10.98 4.55 -4.28
C GLN A 148 9.69 4.07 -4.97
N ALA A 149 8.59 4.77 -4.77
CA ALA A 149 7.32 4.44 -5.41
C ALA A 149 7.41 4.51 -6.95
N LEU A 150 8.01 5.57 -7.46
CA LEU A 150 8.20 5.75 -8.91
C LEU A 150 9.13 4.68 -9.51
N GLN A 151 10.20 4.34 -8.82
CA GLN A 151 11.11 3.28 -9.24
C GLN A 151 10.38 1.93 -9.34
N LEU A 152 9.57 1.59 -8.37
CA LEU A 152 8.80 0.34 -8.37
C LEU A 152 7.77 0.29 -9.49
N LEU A 153 7.17 1.40 -9.86
CA LEU A 153 6.28 1.46 -11.02
C LEU A 153 7.04 1.15 -12.32
N ASP A 154 8.25 1.67 -12.45
CA ASP A 154 9.07 1.48 -13.65
C ASP A 154 9.72 0.08 -13.69
N GLU A 155 10.04 -0.50 -12.55
CA GLU A 155 10.74 -1.79 -12.41
C GLU A 155 9.81 -2.93 -11.96
N ARG A 156 8.54 -2.86 -12.29
CA ARG A 156 7.52 -3.80 -11.84
C ARG A 156 7.89 -5.26 -12.12
N ASP A 157 8.26 -5.57 -13.36
CA ASP A 157 8.55 -6.95 -13.77
C ASP A 157 9.79 -7.50 -13.07
N GLN A 158 10.80 -6.66 -12.86
CA GLN A 158 12.01 -7.00 -12.12
C GLN A 158 11.69 -7.29 -10.65
N TRP A 159 10.82 -6.49 -10.03
CA TRP A 159 10.38 -6.71 -8.67
C TRP A 159 9.63 -8.05 -8.54
N ILE A 160 8.70 -8.33 -9.44
CA ILE A 160 7.94 -9.58 -9.46
C ILE A 160 8.88 -10.78 -9.58
N ALA A 161 9.83 -10.74 -10.52
CA ALA A 161 10.79 -11.81 -10.70
C ALA A 161 11.67 -12.03 -9.47
N ALA A 162 12.15 -10.96 -8.84
CA ALA A 162 13.02 -11.03 -7.67
C ALA A 162 12.27 -11.51 -6.41
N LYS A 163 11.03 -11.07 -6.22
CA LYS A 163 10.28 -11.31 -4.97
C LYS A 163 9.42 -12.57 -4.98
N SER A 164 9.00 -13.05 -6.15
CA SER A 164 8.12 -14.23 -6.24
C SER A 164 8.68 -15.46 -5.50
N PRO A 165 9.97 -15.83 -5.62
CA PRO A 165 10.50 -16.95 -4.86
C PRO A 165 10.46 -16.77 -3.35
N LEU A 166 10.72 -15.55 -2.87
CA LEU A 166 10.67 -15.21 -1.44
C LEU A 166 9.25 -15.27 -0.90
N ILE A 167 8.28 -14.78 -1.68
CA ILE A 167 6.86 -14.83 -1.32
C ILE A 167 6.37 -16.27 -1.25
N GLU A 168 6.71 -17.10 -2.23
CA GLU A 168 6.36 -18.51 -2.27
C GLU A 168 6.93 -19.26 -1.05
N GLU A 169 8.18 -19.00 -0.70
CA GLU A 169 8.82 -19.60 0.48
C GLU A 169 8.09 -19.19 1.77
N LEU A 170 7.74 -17.91 1.89
CA LEU A 170 6.98 -17.40 3.04
C LEU A 170 5.59 -18.04 3.14
N GLN A 171 4.91 -18.19 2.00
CA GLN A 171 3.61 -18.87 1.94
C GLN A 171 3.68 -20.34 2.36
N LYS A 172 4.71 -21.05 1.92
CA LYS A 172 4.96 -22.46 2.32
C LYS A 172 5.21 -22.61 3.82
N LYS A 173 6.03 -21.74 4.40
CA LYS A 173 6.35 -21.76 5.84
C LYS A 173 5.16 -21.44 6.72
N SER A 174 4.25 -20.59 6.26
CA SER A 174 3.04 -20.24 7.01
C SER A 174 1.94 -21.30 6.91
N GLN A 175 2.10 -22.33 6.06
CA GLN A 175 1.10 -23.36 5.76
C GLN A 175 -0.25 -22.80 5.32
N ILE A 176 -0.27 -21.55 4.84
CA ILE A 176 -1.49 -20.87 4.43
C ILE A 176 -1.48 -20.73 2.91
N PRO A 177 -2.34 -21.46 2.17
CA PRO A 177 -2.53 -21.22 0.76
C PRO A 177 -2.95 -19.76 0.52
N ALA A 178 -2.43 -19.14 -0.55
CA ALA A 178 -2.77 -17.76 -0.89
C ALA A 178 -4.28 -17.50 -0.92
N GLN A 179 -5.06 -18.53 -1.28
CA GLN A 179 -6.52 -18.52 -1.32
C GLN A 179 -7.18 -18.44 0.07
N HIS A 180 -6.47 -18.80 1.14
CA HIS A 180 -6.99 -18.89 2.50
C HIS A 180 -6.44 -17.81 3.45
N ILE A 181 -5.59 -16.93 2.97
CA ILE A 181 -5.07 -15.79 3.77
C ILE A 181 -6.23 -14.98 4.34
N CYS A 182 -7.28 -14.77 3.55
CA CYS A 182 -8.49 -14.08 3.99
C CYS A 182 -9.22 -14.81 5.14
N GLN A 183 -9.23 -16.14 5.14
CA GLN A 183 -9.86 -16.93 6.22
C GLN A 183 -9.00 -16.98 7.48
N TYR A 184 -7.69 -17.11 7.32
CA TYR A 184 -6.77 -17.11 8.45
C TYR A 184 -6.83 -15.80 9.24
N LEU A 185 -6.98 -14.70 8.55
CA LEU A 185 -7.05 -13.37 9.15
C LEU A 185 -8.39 -13.10 9.86
N ARG A 186 -9.47 -13.76 9.43
CA ARG A 186 -10.76 -13.74 10.13
C ARG A 186 -10.71 -14.36 11.53
N ASN A 187 -9.89 -15.40 11.70
CA ASN A 187 -9.86 -16.20 12.93
C ASN A 187 -8.91 -15.64 14.00
N ARG A 188 -8.19 -14.56 13.72
CA ARG A 188 -7.25 -13.90 14.63
C ARG A 188 -7.55 -12.43 14.92
N GLY A 189 -8.71 -11.97 14.51
CA GLY A 189 -9.22 -10.62 14.82
C GLY A 189 -9.92 -10.56 16.17
#